data_fd2016a777df8f9685fc0a941678908e
#
_entry.id   fd2016a777df8f9685fc0a941678908e
#
_cell.length_a   1.000
_cell.length_b   1.000
_cell.length_c   1.000
_cell.angle_alpha   90.00
_cell.angle_beta   90.00
_cell.angle_gamma   90.00
#
_symmetry.space_group_name_H-M   'P 1'
#
loop_
_entity.id
_entity.type
_entity.pdbx_description
1 polymer ?
#
loop_
_entity_poly.entity_id
_entity_poly.type
_entity_poly.pdbx_seq_one_letter_code
_entity_poly.pdbx_strand_id
1 'polypeptide(L)'
;MESGNNSWNFICQFLLKNKDGLFDSECVNAFFHAFTHFESFTCLSDNSFEMKLWEIIPRQKQVFDWKTCKNVADFFAKIVDYKSSFTSRHSIGVAEKAALFAQYIGFDSINVQKMYLAGALHDIGKMAVDNEILEKPDKLTDDEFSKMKNHAGYTYII
;
A
#
# COMPACT_ATOMS: atom_id res chain seq x y z
N MET A 1 15.59 -31.38 -2.62
CA MET A 1 16.66 -30.49 -3.10
C MET A 1 16.52 -30.08 -4.58
N GLU A 2 16.02 -30.94 -5.48
CA GLU A 2 15.87 -30.58 -6.92
C GLU A 2 14.82 -29.48 -7.23
N SER A 3 13.75 -29.39 -6.48
CA SER A 3 12.69 -28.38 -6.75
C SER A 3 13.14 -26.93 -6.44
N GLY A 4 13.98 -26.73 -5.46
CA GLY A 4 14.50 -25.41 -5.07
C GLY A 4 15.46 -24.83 -6.11
N ASN A 5 16.33 -25.65 -6.70
CA ASN A 5 17.25 -25.23 -7.74
C ASN A 5 16.52 -24.84 -9.05
N ASN A 6 15.42 -25.53 -9.39
CA ASN A 6 14.60 -25.16 -10.56
C ASN A 6 13.91 -23.82 -10.35
N SER A 7 13.37 -23.55 -9.16
CA SER A 7 12.72 -22.27 -8.83
C SER A 7 13.73 -21.13 -8.83
N TRP A 8 14.94 -21.34 -8.30
CA TRP A 8 16.01 -20.35 -8.32
C TRP A 8 16.47 -19.99 -9.73
N ASN A 9 16.70 -20.97 -10.56
CA ASN A 9 17.07 -20.76 -11.97
C ASN A 9 15.98 -19.99 -12.72
N PHE A 10 14.71 -20.30 -12.46
CA PHE A 10 13.60 -19.56 -13.06
C PHE A 10 13.60 -18.09 -12.62
N ILE A 11 13.75 -17.80 -11.33
CA ILE A 11 13.81 -16.43 -10.79
C ILE A 11 14.98 -15.69 -11.43
N CYS A 12 16.17 -16.26 -11.47
CA CYS A 12 17.35 -15.64 -12.06
C CYS A 12 17.15 -15.31 -13.53
N GLN A 13 16.63 -16.25 -14.32
CA GLN A 13 16.35 -16.04 -15.73
C GLN A 13 15.27 -14.97 -15.95
N PHE A 14 14.22 -14.96 -15.13
CA PHE A 14 13.15 -13.97 -15.20
C PHE A 14 13.68 -12.56 -14.90
N LEU A 15 14.48 -12.38 -13.86
CA LEU A 15 15.09 -11.09 -13.52
C LEU A 15 16.04 -10.60 -14.61
N LEU A 16 16.92 -11.47 -15.12
CA LEU A 16 17.86 -11.11 -16.19
C LEU A 16 17.16 -10.73 -17.51
N LYS A 17 16.10 -11.48 -17.86
CA LYS A 17 15.32 -11.21 -19.07
C LYS A 17 14.58 -9.87 -19.02
N ASN A 18 14.18 -9.45 -17.82
CA ASN A 18 13.36 -8.24 -17.65
C ASN A 18 14.17 -7.06 -17.07
N LYS A 19 15.49 -7.20 -17.00
CA LYS A 19 16.42 -6.14 -16.63
C LYS A 19 16.34 -5.00 -17.66
N ASP A 20 16.41 -3.77 -17.19
CA ASP A 20 16.29 -2.55 -17.98
C ASP A 20 14.91 -2.33 -18.66
N GLY A 21 13.94 -3.21 -18.38
CA GLY A 21 12.57 -3.09 -18.86
C GLY A 21 11.60 -3.03 -17.69
N LEU A 22 11.27 -4.20 -17.12
CA LEU A 22 10.36 -4.31 -15.99
C LEU A 22 11.06 -3.95 -14.67
N PHE A 23 12.36 -4.23 -14.56
CA PHE A 23 13.16 -4.00 -13.37
C PHE A 23 14.35 -3.10 -13.67
N ASP A 24 14.63 -2.19 -12.73
CA ASP A 24 15.83 -1.36 -12.76
C ASP A 24 17.10 -2.22 -12.68
N SER A 25 18.11 -1.87 -13.49
CA SER A 25 19.34 -2.65 -13.59
C SER A 25 20.18 -2.66 -12.30
N GLU A 26 20.17 -1.57 -11.53
CA GLU A 26 20.89 -1.49 -10.26
C GLU A 26 20.22 -2.39 -9.21
N CYS A 27 18.88 -2.42 -9.18
CA CYS A 27 18.12 -3.31 -8.32
C CYS A 27 18.39 -4.78 -8.64
N VAL A 28 18.40 -5.16 -9.92
CA VAL A 28 18.72 -6.54 -10.34
C VAL A 28 20.15 -6.92 -9.98
N ASN A 29 21.11 -6.02 -10.17
CA ASN A 29 22.51 -6.27 -9.80
C ASN A 29 22.65 -6.40 -8.28
N ALA A 30 22.00 -5.54 -7.49
CA ALA A 30 21.98 -5.63 -6.03
C ALA A 30 21.38 -6.95 -5.55
N PHE A 31 20.29 -7.41 -6.18
CA PHE A 31 19.69 -8.72 -5.89
C PHE A 31 20.71 -9.86 -6.07
N PHE A 32 21.39 -9.93 -7.22
CA PHE A 32 22.39 -10.96 -7.46
C PHE A 32 23.64 -10.84 -6.60
N HIS A 33 23.96 -9.65 -6.13
CA HIS A 33 25.02 -9.45 -5.17
C HIS A 33 24.65 -9.95 -3.77
N ALA A 34 23.39 -9.72 -3.36
CA ALA A 34 22.88 -10.15 -2.05
C ALA A 34 22.59 -11.66 -1.99
N PHE A 35 22.07 -12.22 -3.06
CA PHE A 35 21.59 -13.61 -3.12
C PHE A 35 22.37 -14.40 -4.19
N THR A 36 23.36 -15.17 -3.76
CA THR A 36 24.19 -15.95 -4.66
C THR A 36 23.63 -17.35 -4.93
N HIS A 37 22.68 -17.83 -4.08
CA HIS A 37 22.05 -19.15 -4.18
C HIS A 37 20.71 -19.18 -3.48
N PHE A 38 19.89 -20.19 -3.80
CA PHE A 38 18.50 -20.32 -3.32
C PHE A 38 18.38 -20.27 -1.79
N GLU A 39 19.28 -20.89 -1.08
CA GLU A 39 19.25 -20.94 0.40
C GLU A 39 19.37 -19.55 1.04
N SER A 40 20.19 -18.66 0.46
CA SER A 40 20.27 -17.27 0.92
C SER A 40 19.00 -16.47 0.61
N PHE A 41 18.29 -16.82 -0.47
CA PHE A 41 17.01 -16.20 -0.83
C PHE A 41 15.86 -16.65 0.08
N THR A 42 15.87 -17.89 0.56
CA THR A 42 14.79 -18.41 1.43
C THR A 42 14.69 -17.69 2.78
N CYS A 43 15.75 -16.98 3.19
CA CYS A 43 15.68 -16.14 4.40
C CYS A 43 14.62 -15.02 4.31
N LEU A 44 14.19 -14.63 3.09
CA LEU A 44 13.13 -13.65 2.89
C LEU A 44 11.74 -14.18 3.27
N SER A 45 11.56 -15.48 3.35
CA SER A 45 10.29 -16.10 3.77
C SER A 45 10.15 -16.22 5.29
N ASP A 46 11.17 -15.88 6.05
CA ASP A 46 11.16 -15.90 7.50
C ASP A 46 10.58 -14.57 8.04
N ASN A 47 9.58 -14.66 8.92
CA ASN A 47 8.99 -13.51 9.60
C ASN A 47 10.02 -12.66 10.38
N SER A 48 11.19 -13.22 10.69
CA SER A 48 12.30 -12.49 11.32
C SER A 48 13.01 -11.52 10.36
N PHE A 49 12.85 -11.69 9.04
CA PHE A 49 13.49 -10.84 8.03
C PHE A 49 13.02 -9.38 8.13
N GLU A 50 11.73 -9.20 8.32
CA GLU A 50 11.15 -7.86 8.45
C GLU A 50 11.74 -7.09 9.64
N MET A 51 11.90 -7.76 10.79
CA MET A 51 12.55 -7.17 11.97
C MET A 51 14.01 -6.81 11.69
N LYS A 52 14.77 -7.69 11.03
CA LYS A 52 16.17 -7.43 10.66
C LYS A 52 16.29 -6.28 9.66
N LEU A 53 15.35 -6.18 8.71
CA LEU A 53 15.32 -5.07 7.75
C LEU A 53 15.15 -3.72 8.46
N TRP A 54 14.26 -3.65 9.45
CA TRP A 54 14.05 -2.44 10.25
C TRP A 54 15.25 -2.05 11.13
N GLU A 55 16.12 -2.99 11.47
CA GLU A 55 17.39 -2.72 12.18
C GLU A 55 18.45 -2.10 11.27
N ILE A 56 18.46 -2.49 9.98
CA ILE A 56 19.46 -2.09 8.99
C ILE A 56 19.07 -0.78 8.30
N ILE A 57 17.78 -0.55 8.05
CA ILE A 57 17.29 0.66 7.37
C ILE A 57 17.55 1.88 8.28
N PRO A 58 18.32 2.88 7.82
CA PRO A 58 18.51 4.09 8.59
C PRO A 58 17.17 4.76 8.88
N ARG A 59 16.82 4.90 10.16
CA ARG A 59 15.62 5.65 10.58
C ARG A 59 15.87 7.14 10.34
N GLN A 60 15.78 7.58 9.10
CA GLN A 60 15.72 9.00 8.82
C GLN A 60 14.32 9.50 9.21
N LYS A 61 14.27 10.34 10.25
CA LYS A 61 13.06 11.10 10.53
C LYS A 61 12.94 12.19 9.45
N GLN A 62 12.20 11.88 8.39
CA GLN A 62 11.79 12.93 7.45
C GLN A 62 10.57 13.64 8.06
N VAL A 63 10.72 14.92 8.29
CA VAL A 63 9.61 15.79 8.68
C VAL A 63 8.98 16.30 7.38
N PHE A 64 7.78 15.83 7.09
CA PHE A 64 7.02 16.33 5.96
C PHE A 64 6.20 17.56 6.40
N ASP A 65 6.19 18.58 5.56
CA ASP A 65 5.26 19.70 5.73
C ASP A 65 3.82 19.25 5.42
N TRP A 66 2.86 20.06 5.83
CA TRP A 66 1.45 19.78 5.59
C TRP A 66 1.13 19.56 4.12
N LYS A 67 1.72 20.37 3.24
CA LYS A 67 1.49 20.28 1.79
C LYS A 67 1.90 18.91 1.25
N THR A 68 3.04 18.41 1.66
CA THR A 68 3.54 17.08 1.28
C THR A 68 2.64 15.97 1.81
N CYS A 69 2.27 16.01 3.11
CA CYS A 69 1.34 15.05 3.71
C CYS A 69 -0.01 15.03 2.96
N LYS A 70 -0.56 16.21 2.68
CA LYS A 70 -1.81 16.34 1.93
C LYS A 70 -1.70 15.74 0.53
N ASN A 71 -0.62 16.03 -0.21
CA ASN A 71 -0.43 15.52 -1.56
C ASN A 71 -0.35 13.99 -1.59
N VAL A 72 0.35 13.39 -0.61
CA VAL A 72 0.44 11.93 -0.47
C VAL A 72 -0.93 11.32 -0.16
N ALA A 73 -1.68 11.90 0.78
CA ALA A 73 -3.04 11.44 1.09
C ALA A 73 -3.98 11.55 -0.11
N ASP A 74 -3.94 12.67 -0.84
CA ASP A 74 -4.74 12.89 -2.05
C ASP A 74 -4.39 11.87 -3.16
N PHE A 75 -3.12 11.50 -3.26
CA PHE A 75 -2.66 10.48 -4.20
C PHE A 75 -3.28 9.11 -3.87
N PHE A 76 -3.18 8.66 -2.61
CA PHE A 76 -3.79 7.40 -2.19
C PHE A 76 -5.31 7.42 -2.30
N ALA A 77 -5.96 8.51 -1.91
CA ALA A 77 -7.40 8.71 -2.07
C ALA A 77 -7.85 8.48 -3.53
N LYS A 78 -7.12 9.05 -4.50
CA LYS A 78 -7.42 8.86 -5.93
C LYS A 78 -7.22 7.41 -6.38
N ILE A 79 -6.18 6.72 -5.90
CA ILE A 79 -5.95 5.31 -6.23
C ILE A 79 -7.12 4.45 -5.73
N VAL A 80 -7.56 4.68 -4.48
CA VAL A 80 -8.69 3.95 -3.89
C VAL A 80 -10.00 4.24 -4.62
N ASP A 81 -10.27 5.52 -4.92
CA ASP A 81 -11.45 5.92 -5.68
C ASP A 81 -11.47 5.30 -7.09
N TYR A 82 -10.29 5.20 -7.73
CA TYR A 82 -10.16 4.56 -9.05
C TYR A 82 -10.39 3.06 -9.00
N LYS A 83 -9.91 2.39 -7.94
CA LYS A 83 -10.09 0.95 -7.74
C LYS A 83 -11.54 0.56 -7.43
N SER A 84 -12.28 1.43 -6.76
CA SER A 84 -13.69 1.21 -6.43
C SER A 84 -14.53 2.07 -7.36
N SER A 85 -15.36 1.56 -8.23
CA SER A 85 -16.22 2.24 -9.23
C SER A 85 -16.93 3.54 -8.77
N PHE A 86 -16.52 4.12 -7.66
CA PHE A 86 -16.91 5.44 -7.18
C PHE A 86 -16.19 6.54 -7.97
N THR A 87 -16.87 7.66 -8.12
CA THR A 87 -16.34 8.83 -8.83
C THR A 87 -15.00 9.26 -8.25
N SER A 88 -14.05 9.61 -9.13
CA SER A 88 -12.64 9.95 -8.85
C SER A 88 -12.39 11.12 -7.87
N ARG A 89 -13.39 11.57 -7.12
CA ARG A 89 -13.35 12.68 -6.16
C ARG A 89 -14.07 12.39 -4.83
N HIS A 90 -14.54 11.14 -4.61
CA HIS A 90 -15.32 10.83 -3.41
C HIS A 90 -14.49 11.06 -2.13
N SER A 91 -13.33 10.42 -2.02
CA SER A 91 -12.50 10.48 -0.82
C SER A 91 -11.94 11.88 -0.54
N ILE A 92 -11.59 12.64 -1.59
CA ILE A 92 -11.17 14.05 -1.43
C ILE A 92 -12.35 14.89 -0.95
N GLY A 93 -13.55 14.71 -1.49
CA GLY A 93 -14.75 15.42 -1.06
C GLY A 93 -15.12 15.12 0.40
N VAL A 94 -14.92 13.89 0.87
CA VAL A 94 -15.08 13.52 2.29
C VAL A 94 -14.03 14.24 3.14
N ALA A 95 -12.76 14.25 2.73
CA ALA A 95 -11.67 14.92 3.43
C ALA A 95 -11.93 16.43 3.62
N GLU A 96 -12.34 17.12 2.55
CA GLU A 96 -12.65 18.54 2.59
C GLU A 96 -13.80 18.84 3.54
N LYS A 97 -14.88 18.07 3.49
CA LYS A 97 -16.04 18.24 4.39
C LYS A 97 -15.68 17.92 5.84
N ALA A 98 -14.88 16.88 6.10
CA ALA A 98 -14.42 16.54 7.45
C ALA A 98 -13.57 17.66 8.05
N ALA A 99 -12.65 18.23 7.26
CA ALA A 99 -11.84 19.37 7.68
C ALA A 99 -12.67 20.63 7.95
N LEU A 100 -13.62 20.97 7.06
CA LEU A 100 -14.53 22.10 7.24
C LEU A 100 -15.40 21.93 8.48
N PHE A 101 -15.92 20.74 8.72
CA PHE A 101 -16.71 20.46 9.92
C PHE A 101 -15.86 20.59 11.19
N ALA A 102 -14.65 20.06 11.20
CA ALA A 102 -13.71 20.20 12.32
C ALA A 102 -13.40 21.67 12.62
N GLN A 103 -13.19 22.48 11.58
CA GLN A 103 -12.98 23.92 11.71
C GLN A 103 -14.22 24.61 12.29
N TYR A 104 -15.41 24.26 11.81
CA TYR A 104 -16.68 24.83 12.28
C TYR A 104 -16.93 24.57 13.78
N ILE A 105 -16.58 23.39 14.28
CA ILE A 105 -16.73 23.06 15.71
C ILE A 105 -15.56 23.53 16.58
N GLY A 106 -14.62 24.29 16.00
CA GLY A 106 -13.55 24.98 16.75
C GLY A 106 -12.29 24.16 17.00
N PHE A 107 -12.02 23.12 16.21
CA PHE A 107 -10.76 22.39 16.29
C PHE A 107 -9.58 23.30 15.89
N ASP A 108 -8.43 23.09 16.52
CA ASP A 108 -7.18 23.75 16.13
C ASP A 108 -6.70 23.29 14.73
N SER A 109 -5.76 24.03 14.15
CA SER A 109 -5.26 23.77 12.79
C SER A 109 -4.69 22.38 12.62
N ILE A 110 -4.03 21.81 13.65
CA ILE A 110 -3.44 20.47 13.60
C ILE A 110 -4.55 19.41 13.55
N ASN A 111 -5.58 19.55 14.36
CA ASN A 111 -6.69 18.62 14.38
C ASN A 111 -7.56 18.74 13.13
N VAL A 112 -7.71 19.93 12.53
CA VAL A 112 -8.32 20.11 11.21
C VAL A 112 -7.55 19.34 10.13
N GLN A 113 -6.21 19.42 10.13
CA GLN A 113 -5.37 18.65 9.21
C GLN A 113 -5.52 17.14 9.40
N LYS A 114 -5.56 16.67 10.65
CA LYS A 114 -5.80 15.25 10.95
C LYS A 114 -7.17 14.78 10.44
N MET A 115 -8.21 15.60 10.58
CA MET A 115 -9.54 15.27 10.06
C MET A 115 -9.56 15.19 8.54
N TYR A 116 -8.78 16.07 7.87
CA TYR A 116 -8.59 15.95 6.42
C TYR A 116 -7.97 14.60 6.04
N LEU A 117 -6.86 14.24 6.69
CA LEU A 117 -6.16 12.96 6.42
C LEU A 117 -7.06 11.76 6.70
N ALA A 118 -7.78 11.77 7.82
CA ALA A 118 -8.74 10.72 8.15
C ALA A 118 -9.82 10.58 7.08
N GLY A 119 -10.36 11.68 6.58
CA GLY A 119 -11.34 11.68 5.49
C GLY A 119 -10.76 11.21 4.15
N ALA A 120 -9.52 11.62 3.82
CA ALA A 120 -8.87 11.19 2.57
C ALA A 120 -8.54 9.69 2.53
N LEU A 121 -8.16 9.14 3.68
CA LEU A 121 -7.67 7.76 3.81
C LEU A 121 -8.70 6.79 4.41
N HIS A 122 -9.95 7.23 4.67
CA HIS A 122 -10.95 6.42 5.36
C HIS A 122 -11.23 5.06 4.70
N ASP A 123 -11.03 4.98 3.42
CA ASP A 123 -11.30 3.81 2.57
C ASP A 123 -10.03 3.11 2.06
N ILE A 124 -8.83 3.47 2.57
CA ILE A 124 -7.55 2.92 2.06
C ILE A 124 -7.50 1.39 2.18
N GLY A 125 -8.16 0.81 3.16
CA GLY A 125 -8.27 -0.64 3.33
C GLY A 125 -8.98 -1.37 2.17
N LYS A 126 -9.69 -0.65 1.29
CA LYS A 126 -10.23 -1.24 0.04
C LYS A 126 -9.15 -1.76 -0.90
N MET A 127 -7.90 -1.29 -0.73
CA MET A 127 -6.76 -1.82 -1.47
C MET A 127 -6.55 -3.33 -1.24
N ALA A 128 -6.94 -3.84 -0.08
CA ALA A 128 -6.85 -5.25 0.30
C ALA A 128 -8.09 -6.08 -0.09
N VAL A 129 -9.11 -5.46 -0.69
CA VAL A 129 -10.31 -6.17 -1.16
C VAL A 129 -10.16 -6.53 -2.63
N ASP A 130 -10.60 -7.74 -3.00
CA ASP A 130 -10.54 -8.24 -4.37
C ASP A 130 -11.37 -7.36 -5.34
N ASN A 131 -10.83 -7.10 -6.54
CA ASN A 131 -11.50 -6.28 -7.55
C ASN A 131 -12.85 -6.88 -7.97
N GLU A 132 -12.97 -8.21 -8.03
CA GLU A 132 -14.21 -8.90 -8.35
C GLU A 132 -15.36 -8.54 -7.40
N ILE A 133 -15.04 -8.28 -6.12
CA ILE A 133 -16.00 -7.84 -5.11
C ILE A 133 -16.29 -6.34 -5.25
N LEU A 134 -15.24 -5.54 -5.46
CA LEU A 134 -15.36 -4.08 -5.55
C LEU A 134 -16.12 -3.60 -6.78
N GLU A 135 -15.94 -4.29 -7.90
CA GLU A 135 -16.51 -3.94 -9.21
C GLU A 135 -17.77 -4.78 -9.57
N LYS A 136 -18.25 -5.60 -8.63
CA LYS A 136 -19.41 -6.46 -8.90
C LYS A 136 -20.64 -5.63 -9.25
N PRO A 137 -21.21 -5.81 -10.44
CA PRO A 137 -22.36 -5.04 -10.89
C PRO A 137 -23.67 -5.39 -10.14
N ASP A 138 -23.70 -6.58 -9.53
CA ASP A 138 -24.86 -7.10 -8.80
C ASP A 138 -24.68 -6.97 -7.27
N LYS A 139 -25.73 -7.32 -6.54
CA LYS A 139 -25.66 -7.40 -5.07
C LYS A 139 -24.59 -8.37 -4.62
N LEU A 140 -23.83 -7.98 -3.62
CA LEU A 140 -22.85 -8.86 -2.96
C LEU A 140 -23.59 -9.98 -2.21
N THR A 141 -23.06 -11.19 -2.26
CA THR A 141 -23.44 -12.26 -1.34
C THR A 141 -23.05 -11.92 0.10
N ASP A 142 -23.57 -12.63 1.08
CA ASP A 142 -23.23 -12.39 2.50
C ASP A 142 -21.73 -12.57 2.77
N ASP A 143 -21.08 -13.54 2.12
CA ASP A 143 -19.64 -13.77 2.22
C ASP A 143 -18.83 -12.64 1.58
N GLU A 144 -19.20 -12.19 0.38
CA GLU A 144 -18.56 -11.06 -0.30
C GLU A 144 -18.77 -9.77 0.48
N PHE A 145 -19.96 -9.56 1.04
CA PHE A 145 -20.24 -8.39 1.89
C PHE A 145 -19.41 -8.42 3.17
N SER A 146 -19.22 -9.60 3.75
CA SER A 146 -18.32 -9.77 4.92
C SER A 146 -16.89 -9.40 4.56
N LYS A 147 -16.37 -9.87 3.42
CA LYS A 147 -15.04 -9.50 2.91
C LYS A 147 -14.94 -8.00 2.64
N MET A 148 -15.96 -7.41 2.02
CA MET A 148 -16.01 -5.97 1.79
C MET A 148 -15.93 -5.19 3.10
N LYS A 149 -16.66 -5.57 4.15
CA LYS A 149 -16.63 -4.89 5.46
C LYS A 149 -15.26 -4.90 6.13
N ASN A 150 -14.42 -5.89 5.84
CA ASN A 150 -13.08 -5.99 6.41
C ASN A 150 -12.17 -4.81 6.02
N HIS A 151 -12.51 -4.04 4.96
CA HIS A 151 -11.71 -2.85 4.59
C HIS A 151 -11.58 -1.86 5.72
N ALA A 152 -12.60 -1.70 6.57
CA ALA A 152 -12.53 -0.80 7.72
C ALA A 152 -11.47 -1.26 8.74
N GLY A 153 -11.36 -2.57 8.97
CA GLY A 153 -10.30 -3.15 9.79
C GLY A 153 -8.92 -2.94 9.18
N TYR A 154 -8.78 -3.15 7.88
CA TYR A 154 -7.53 -2.88 7.16
C TYR A 154 -7.15 -1.40 7.19
N THR A 155 -8.10 -0.48 7.02
CA THR A 155 -7.87 0.96 7.17
C THR A 155 -7.34 1.33 8.57
N TYR A 156 -7.78 0.62 9.61
CA TYR A 156 -7.32 0.87 10.98
C TYR A 156 -5.89 0.39 11.23
N ILE A 157 -5.44 -0.65 10.53
CA ILE A 157 -4.10 -1.26 10.71
C ILE A 157 -3.02 -0.50 9.92
N ILE A 158 -3.37 0.11 8.79
CA ILE A 158 -2.47 0.90 7.94
C ILE A 158 -2.18 2.26 8.57
#